data_04dcf4682ee4986504d784cfe08cfb21
#
_entry.id   04dcf4682ee4986504d784cfe08cfb21
#
_cell.length_a   1.000
_cell.length_b   1.000
_cell.length_c   1.000
_cell.angle_alpha   90.00
_cell.angle_beta   90.00
_cell.angle_gamma   90.00
#
_symmetry.space_group_name_H-M   'P 1'
#
loop_
_entity.id
_entity.type
_entity.pdbx_description
1 polymer ?
#
loop_
_entity_poly.entity_id
_entity_poly.type
_entity_poly.pdbx_seq_one_letter_code
_entity_poly.pdbx_strand_id
1 'polypeptide(L)'
;MKSEYKIITDIIEANTRVLDVGCDDGTLMEFLKKNKNVDIRGIEISKEKVQTCISKGLTVIEGNAELDLKQFPNDSFDYVVLGQTLQAFINPEIVI
;
A
#
# COMPACT_ATOMS: atom_id res chain seq x y z
N MET A 1 -9.32 -13.79 7.15
CA MET A 1 -8.25 -13.11 6.39
C MET A 1 -7.77 -14.01 5.27
N LYS A 2 -7.61 -13.47 4.08
CA LYS A 2 -7.11 -14.25 2.94
C LYS A 2 -5.68 -14.68 3.18
N SER A 3 -5.33 -15.91 2.82
CA SER A 3 -3.96 -16.42 2.96
C SER A 3 -2.95 -15.63 2.14
N GLU A 4 -3.36 -15.02 1.03
CA GLU A 4 -2.52 -14.17 0.19
C GLU A 4 -2.05 -12.92 0.92
N TYR A 5 -2.88 -12.37 1.80
CA TYR A 5 -2.49 -11.22 2.60
C TYR A 5 -1.38 -11.57 3.58
N LYS A 6 -1.42 -12.78 4.12
CA LYS A 6 -0.36 -13.26 4.99
C LYS A 6 0.97 -13.38 4.26
N ILE A 7 0.94 -13.87 3.01
CA ILE A 7 2.15 -14.00 2.19
C ILE A 7 2.79 -12.62 1.98
N ILE A 8 2.00 -11.62 1.63
CA ILE A 8 2.49 -10.25 1.45
C ILE A 8 3.03 -9.69 2.78
N THR A 9 2.31 -9.93 3.87
CA THR A 9 2.73 -9.47 5.19
C THR A 9 4.07 -10.08 5.60
N ASP A 10 4.30 -11.35 5.27
CA ASP A 10 5.56 -12.02 5.61
C ASP A 10 6.76 -11.45 4.83
N ILE A 11 6.52 -10.94 3.62
CA ILE A 11 7.56 -10.32 2.79
C ILE A 11 7.96 -8.94 3.32
N ILE A 12 6.99 -8.17 3.79
CA ILE A 12 7.20 -6.77 4.20
C ILE A 12 7.78 -6.72 5.60
N GLU A 13 8.92 -6.05 5.74
CA GLU A 13 9.53 -5.83 7.05
C GLU A 13 8.73 -4.81 7.87
N ALA A 14 8.74 -5.00 9.18
CA ALA A 14 8.08 -4.08 10.10
C ALA A 14 8.73 -2.69 10.08
N ASN A 15 7.93 -1.67 10.40
CA ASN A 15 8.38 -0.28 10.54
C ASN A 15 8.93 0.32 9.25
N THR A 16 8.47 -0.17 8.10
CA THR A 16 8.86 0.36 6.80
C THR A 16 7.77 1.26 6.21
N ARG A 17 8.10 1.92 5.11
CA ARG A 17 7.17 2.76 4.36
C ARG A 17 6.64 1.97 3.17
N VAL A 18 5.32 1.89 3.03
CA VAL A 18 4.66 1.05 2.02
C VAL A 18 3.68 1.88 1.22
N LEU A 19 3.69 1.69 -0.09
CA LEU A 19 2.67 2.22 -0.99
C LEU A 19 1.82 1.07 -1.52
N ASP A 20 0.51 1.13 -1.29
CA ASP A 20 -0.46 0.16 -1.80
C ASP A 20 -1.17 0.74 -3.02
N VAL A 21 -0.86 0.23 -4.19
CA VAL A 21 -1.44 0.67 -5.46
C VAL A 21 -2.67 -0.18 -5.75
N GLY A 22 -3.81 0.49 -5.93
CA GLY A 22 -5.10 -0.19 -6.06
C GLY A 22 -5.53 -0.78 -4.73
N CYS A 23 -5.56 0.05 -3.68
CA CYS A 23 -5.76 -0.43 -2.30
C CYS A 23 -7.19 -0.87 -1.99
N ASP A 24 -8.11 -0.67 -2.90
CA ASP A 24 -9.50 -1.10 -2.75
C ASP A 24 -10.14 -0.51 -1.47
N ASP A 25 -10.76 -1.33 -0.65
CA ASP A 25 -11.41 -0.88 0.58
C ASP A 25 -10.45 -0.71 1.77
N GLY A 26 -9.16 -0.97 1.57
CA GLY A 26 -8.14 -0.79 2.59
C GLY A 26 -7.95 -1.98 3.53
N THR A 27 -8.54 -3.14 3.24
CA THR A 27 -8.43 -4.32 4.12
C THR A 27 -6.98 -4.73 4.30
N LEU A 28 -6.21 -4.82 3.20
CA LEU A 28 -4.78 -5.17 3.28
C LEU A 28 -3.99 -4.09 4.02
N MET A 29 -4.29 -2.82 3.78
CA MET A 29 -3.62 -1.71 4.47
C MET A 29 -3.81 -1.79 5.97
N GLU A 30 -5.04 -2.06 6.43
CA GLU A 30 -5.32 -2.23 7.85
C GLU A 30 -4.53 -3.38 8.44
N PHE A 31 -4.47 -4.49 7.72
CA PHE A 31 -3.76 -5.68 8.19
C PHE A 31 -2.26 -5.41 8.33
N LEU A 32 -1.65 -4.78 7.34
CA LEU A 32 -0.23 -4.45 7.38
C LEU A 32 0.09 -3.44 8.48
N LYS A 33 -0.75 -2.43 8.62
CA LYS A 33 -0.56 -1.41 9.66
C LYS A 33 -0.62 -2.02 11.05
N LYS A 34 -1.57 -2.92 11.28
CA LYS A 34 -1.76 -3.58 12.57
C LYS A 34 -0.63 -4.54 12.89
N ASN A 35 -0.19 -5.34 11.93
CA ASN A 35 0.74 -6.44 12.18
C ASN A 35 2.21 -6.08 11.97
N LYS A 36 2.50 -5.04 11.18
CA LYS A 36 3.88 -4.67 10.82
C LYS A 36 4.22 -3.23 11.21
N ASN A 37 3.26 -2.47 11.73
CA ASN A 37 3.48 -1.07 12.12
C ASN A 37 4.12 -0.25 10.98
N VAL A 38 3.65 -0.45 9.76
CA VAL A 38 4.17 0.26 8.60
C VAL A 38 3.54 1.65 8.46
N ASP A 39 4.29 2.58 7.87
CA ASP A 39 3.72 3.82 7.36
C ASP A 39 3.20 3.53 5.97
N ILE A 40 1.91 3.24 5.87
CA ILE A 40 1.29 2.80 4.63
C ILE A 40 0.39 3.86 4.05
N ARG A 41 0.53 4.07 2.75
CA ARG A 41 -0.32 4.97 1.97
C ARG A 41 -0.86 4.24 0.77
N GLY A 42 -2.04 4.65 0.30
CA GLY A 42 -2.72 3.99 -0.79
C GLY A 42 -3.08 4.93 -1.92
N ILE A 43 -3.20 4.36 -3.11
CA ILE A 43 -3.79 5.01 -4.28
C ILE A 43 -4.93 4.12 -4.75
N GLU A 44 -6.10 4.73 -4.96
CA GLU A 44 -7.29 4.02 -5.40
C GLU A 44 -8.08 4.89 -6.37
N ILE A 45 -8.51 4.31 -7.49
CA ILE A 45 -9.24 5.05 -8.51
C ILE A 45 -10.72 5.22 -8.17
N SER A 46 -11.30 4.32 -7.39
CA SER A 46 -12.71 4.38 -7.00
C SER A 46 -12.90 5.36 -5.84
N LYS A 47 -13.64 6.42 -6.10
CA LYS A 47 -13.95 7.43 -5.09
C LYS A 47 -14.64 6.82 -3.86
N GLU A 48 -15.56 5.89 -4.06
CA GLU A 48 -16.27 5.24 -2.95
C GLU A 48 -15.32 4.46 -2.06
N LYS A 49 -14.38 3.74 -2.67
CA LYS A 49 -13.39 2.96 -1.93
C LYS A 49 -12.40 3.84 -1.20
N VAL A 50 -12.00 4.96 -1.80
CA VAL A 50 -11.19 5.97 -1.12
C VAL A 50 -11.89 6.47 0.13
N GLN A 51 -13.18 6.77 0.02
CA GLN A 51 -13.97 7.24 1.18
C GLN A 51 -14.06 6.17 2.27
N THR A 52 -14.21 4.91 1.88
CA THR A 52 -14.19 3.80 2.84
C THR A 52 -12.85 3.74 3.58
N CYS A 53 -11.74 3.85 2.86
CA CYS A 53 -10.41 3.86 3.47
C CYS A 53 -10.24 5.02 4.45
N ILE A 54 -10.67 6.22 4.05
CA ILE A 54 -10.57 7.40 4.90
C ILE A 54 -11.40 7.22 6.18
N SER A 55 -12.59 6.61 6.07
CA SER A 55 -13.42 6.34 7.24
C SER A 55 -12.77 5.36 8.22
N LYS A 56 -11.86 4.55 7.76
CA LYS A 56 -11.07 3.62 8.59
C LYS A 56 -9.81 4.26 9.18
N GLY A 57 -9.56 5.53 8.88
CA GLY A 57 -8.36 6.22 9.34
C GLY A 57 -7.12 5.95 8.48
N LEU A 58 -7.30 5.47 7.26
CA LEU A 58 -6.19 5.19 6.35
C LEU A 58 -5.88 6.41 5.49
N THR A 59 -4.62 6.53 5.09
CA THR A 59 -4.15 7.60 4.21
C THR A 59 -4.19 7.13 2.77
N VAL A 60 -5.18 7.58 2.01
CA VAL A 60 -5.40 7.16 0.63
C VAL A 60 -5.73 8.38 -0.22
N ILE A 61 -5.17 8.42 -1.42
CA ILE A 61 -5.53 9.42 -2.42
C ILE A 61 -6.31 8.76 -3.55
N GLU A 62 -7.29 9.51 -4.07
CA GLU A 62 -7.98 9.13 -5.29
C GLU A 62 -7.09 9.44 -6.48
N GLY A 63 -6.77 8.44 -7.29
CA GLY A 63 -5.89 8.68 -8.40
C GLY A 63 -5.64 7.45 -9.26
N ASN A 64 -4.97 7.70 -10.37
CA ASN A 64 -4.54 6.67 -11.30
C ASN A 64 -3.05 6.40 -11.05
N ALA A 65 -2.72 5.17 -10.70
CA ALA A 65 -1.36 4.79 -10.36
C ALA A 65 -0.35 5.08 -11.47
N GLU A 66 -0.73 4.88 -12.73
CA GLU A 66 0.17 5.13 -13.86
C GLU A 66 0.60 6.59 -13.95
N LEU A 67 -0.30 7.51 -13.61
CA LEU A 67 -0.02 8.94 -13.67
C LEU A 67 0.56 9.46 -12.37
N ASP A 68 0.07 8.97 -11.24
CA ASP A 68 0.37 9.57 -9.94
C ASP A 68 1.64 9.03 -9.29
N LEU A 69 2.08 7.82 -9.66
CA LEU A 69 3.34 7.26 -9.14
C LEU A 69 4.55 8.13 -9.47
N LYS A 70 4.51 8.81 -10.61
CA LYS A 70 5.61 9.70 -11.04
C LYS A 70 5.77 10.93 -10.15
N GLN A 71 4.77 11.22 -9.34
CA GLN A 71 4.79 12.40 -8.45
C GLN A 71 5.53 12.12 -7.14
N PHE A 72 5.80 10.85 -6.84
CA PHE A 72 6.51 10.49 -5.62
C PHE A 72 8.02 10.46 -5.88
N PRO A 73 8.85 11.01 -4.97
CA PRO A 73 10.29 10.82 -5.03
C PRO A 73 10.64 9.33 -4.99
N ASN A 74 11.74 8.95 -5.66
CA ASN A 74 12.13 7.55 -5.81
C ASN A 74 12.36 6.82 -4.48
N ASP A 75 12.72 7.53 -3.42
CA ASP A 75 13.02 6.96 -2.12
C ASP A 75 11.88 7.13 -1.10
N SER A 76 10.67 7.47 -1.57
CA SER A 76 9.54 7.70 -0.67
C SER A 76 9.04 6.43 0.03
N PHE A 77 9.21 5.26 -0.58
CA PHE A 77 8.69 4.01 -0.07
C PHE A 77 9.72 2.90 -0.12
N ASP A 78 9.67 2.03 0.87
CA ASP A 78 10.54 0.85 0.94
C ASP A 78 9.95 -0.31 0.13
N TYR A 79 8.62 -0.40 0.08
CA TYR A 79 7.90 -1.41 -0.67
C TYR A 79 6.76 -0.77 -1.47
N VAL A 80 6.49 -1.34 -2.64
CA VAL A 80 5.29 -1.03 -3.41
C VAL A 80 4.48 -2.32 -3.54
N VAL A 81 3.23 -2.28 -3.12
CA VAL A 81 2.31 -3.41 -3.19
C VAL A 81 1.29 -3.13 -4.27
N LEU A 82 1.05 -4.10 -5.14
CA LEU A 82 -0.06 -4.07 -6.08
C LEU A 82 -1.21 -4.85 -5.45
N GLY A 83 -2.05 -4.14 -4.70
CA GLY A 83 -3.05 -4.76 -3.84
C GLY A 83 -4.03 -5.68 -4.56
N GLN A 84 -4.41 -5.33 -5.79
CA GLN A 84 -5.37 -6.13 -6.56
C GLN A 84 -4.77 -7.42 -7.10
N THR A 85 -3.47 -7.44 -7.39
CA THR A 85 -2.78 -8.64 -7.88
C THR A 85 -2.02 -9.34 -6.75
N LEU A 86 -2.01 -8.76 -5.56
CA LEU A 86 -1.35 -9.29 -4.37
C LEU A 86 0.13 -9.56 -4.61
N GLN A 87 0.80 -8.59 -5.21
CA GLN A 87 2.25 -8.61 -5.44
C GLN A 87 2.90 -7.49 -4.65
N ALA A 88 4.08 -7.75 -4.12
CA ALA A 88 4.87 -6.76 -3.42
C ALA A 88 6.26 -6.67 -4.04
N PHE A 89 6.77 -5.47 -4.16
CA PHE A 89 8.08 -5.20 -4.73
C PHE A 89 8.90 -4.36 -3.76
N ILE A 90 10.18 -4.72 -3.65
CA ILE A 90 11.15 -3.86 -2.96
C ILE A 90 11.49 -2.72 -3.91
N ASN A 91 11.52 -1.50 -3.40
CA ASN A 91 11.88 -0.34 -4.20
C ASN A 91 13.33 -0.49 -4.67
N PRO A 92 13.60 -0.52 -5.99
CA PRO A 92 14.96 -0.73 -6.49
C PRO A 92 15.91 0.43 -6.21
N GLU A 93 15.38 1.61 -5.84
CA GLU A 93 16.19 2.76 -5.46
C GLU A 93 16.73 2.66 -4.03
N ILE A 94 16.29 1.68 -3.25
CA ILE A 94 16.78 1.48 -1.89
C ILE A 94 18.03 0.63 -1.96
N VAL A 95 19.11 1.19 -1.45
CA VAL A 95 20.37 0.47 -1.29
C VAL A 95 20.28 -0.29 0.03
N ILE A 96 20.21 -1.58 -0.08
CA ILE A 96 20.16 -2.47 1.08
C ILE A 96 21.59 -2.86 1.45
#